data_7526ebc53968a97a38ff9fbb835f3e10
#
_entry.id   7526ebc53968a97a38ff9fbb835f3e10
#
_cell.length_a   1.000
_cell.length_b   1.000
_cell.length_c   1.000
_cell.angle_alpha   90.00
_cell.angle_beta   90.00
_cell.angle_gamma   90.00
#
_symmetry.space_group_name_H-M   'P 1'
#
loop_
_entity.id
_entity.type
_entity.pdbx_description
1 polymer ?
#
loop_
_entity_poly.entity_id
_entity_poly.type
_entity_poly.pdbx_seq_one_letter_code
_entity_poly.pdbx_strand_id
1 'polypeptide(L)'
;MTESCDSGSLPLQDDVEKFLGGAARFNLYPDDDSVKYFEKKVIESFLDKVEAGIDVPNYPQFRDMSEMFLAMMEGVERVKGGYIEAKIPSVRADRNHIPELMVIKRNSQMIREKTGKPFQVKVCVTGPYTLSSFFIQRDNEIFDRLGNTISQIVENNIFSGKDGSAGLIAVDEPVFGMLDDPLIDYGSEGRENLRKAWEAIFHKVTSKNVQALLHLHNTADELFWEVKSLNIIDSHTDDPVYQMKKTKEQLEATDKFLKASICT
;
A
#
# COMPACT_ATOMS: atom_id res chain seq x y z
N MET A 1 22.19 9.67 -2.77
CA MET A 1 21.75 10.10 -1.41
C MET A 1 20.75 9.05 -0.96
N THR A 2 20.85 8.53 0.25
CA THR A 2 19.91 7.52 0.76
C THR A 2 18.72 8.28 1.35
N GLU A 3 17.51 7.97 0.90
CA GLU A 3 16.27 8.57 1.41
C GLU A 3 15.67 7.66 2.48
N SER A 4 15.02 8.26 3.47
CA SER A 4 14.31 7.56 4.54
C SER A 4 12.81 7.51 4.26
N CYS A 5 12.16 6.39 4.62
CA CYS A 5 10.70 6.28 4.64
C CYS A 5 10.27 5.42 5.84
N ASP A 6 9.07 5.68 6.35
CA ASP A 6 8.48 4.91 7.44
C ASP A 6 7.64 3.73 6.95
N SER A 7 7.30 2.81 7.85
CA SER A 7 6.45 1.65 7.52
C SER A 7 4.98 2.02 7.36
N GLY A 8 4.47 3.00 8.10
CA GLY A 8 3.20 3.64 7.81
C GLY A 8 2.15 3.60 8.90
N SER A 9 1.95 2.50 9.60
CA SER A 9 0.95 2.40 10.66
C SER A 9 1.31 3.29 11.86
N LEU A 10 0.34 4.07 12.33
CA LEU A 10 0.46 4.88 13.54
C LEU A 10 -0.74 4.62 14.45
N PRO A 11 -0.56 4.57 15.77
CA PRO A 11 -1.68 4.55 16.70
C PRO A 11 -2.34 5.94 16.75
N LEU A 12 -3.65 6.01 16.52
CA LEU A 12 -4.41 7.21 16.79
C LEU A 12 -4.72 7.27 18.30
N GLN A 13 -4.18 8.25 19.01
CA GLN A 13 -4.33 8.41 20.46
C GLN A 13 -5.59 9.21 20.86
N ASP A 14 -6.39 9.63 19.87
CA ASP A 14 -7.55 10.50 20.04
C ASP A 14 -8.87 9.78 19.73
N ASP A 15 -9.92 10.54 19.36
CA ASP A 15 -11.25 10.03 19.03
C ASP A 15 -11.25 9.22 17.72
N VAL A 16 -11.04 7.91 17.83
CA VAL A 16 -10.99 6.96 16.72
C VAL A 16 -12.33 6.91 15.97
N GLU A 17 -13.47 6.91 16.70
CA GLU A 17 -14.80 6.83 16.05
C GLU A 17 -15.07 8.07 15.22
N LYS A 18 -14.72 9.25 15.71
CA LYS A 18 -14.86 10.50 14.98
C LYS A 18 -13.96 10.53 13.74
N PHE A 19 -12.74 10.00 13.86
CA PHE A 19 -11.81 9.89 12.73
C PHE A 19 -12.36 8.98 11.63
N LEU A 20 -12.80 7.76 12.00
CA LEU A 20 -13.38 6.79 11.07
C LEU A 20 -14.66 7.33 10.41
N GLY A 21 -15.51 7.98 11.21
CA GLY A 21 -16.71 8.66 10.71
C GLY A 21 -16.38 9.76 9.69
N GLY A 22 -15.34 10.55 9.95
CA GLY A 22 -14.84 11.58 9.04
C GLY A 22 -14.32 11.00 7.72
N ALA A 23 -13.50 9.96 7.78
CA ALA A 23 -13.00 9.27 6.59
C ALA A 23 -14.13 8.71 5.71
N ALA A 24 -15.16 8.12 6.34
CA ALA A 24 -16.30 7.57 5.62
C ALA A 24 -17.18 8.63 4.94
N ARG A 25 -17.24 9.84 5.48
CA ARG A 25 -18.06 10.96 4.99
C ARG A 25 -17.30 11.97 4.14
N PHE A 26 -15.99 11.82 4.02
CA PHE A 26 -15.06 12.80 3.42
C PHE A 26 -15.52 13.36 2.07
N ASN A 27 -16.04 12.52 1.18
CA ASN A 27 -16.52 12.96 -0.14
C ASN A 27 -17.99 13.37 -0.17
N LEU A 28 -18.77 13.10 0.89
CA LEU A 28 -20.22 13.27 0.91
C LEU A 28 -20.63 14.54 1.68
N TYR A 29 -19.92 14.86 2.77
CA TYR A 29 -20.30 15.91 3.71
C TYR A 29 -19.09 16.72 4.17
N PRO A 30 -18.49 17.58 3.28
CA PRO A 30 -17.23 18.25 3.58
C PRO A 30 -17.30 19.22 4.78
N ASP A 31 -18.48 19.69 5.14
CA ASP A 31 -18.69 20.61 6.29
C ASP A 31 -18.93 19.89 7.62
N ASP A 32 -19.05 18.55 7.63
CA ASP A 32 -19.26 17.75 8.84
C ASP A 32 -18.06 17.89 9.79
N ASP A 33 -18.33 18.02 11.08
CA ASP A 33 -17.27 18.18 12.10
C ASP A 33 -16.34 16.98 12.22
N SER A 34 -16.83 15.77 11.88
CA SER A 34 -15.98 14.58 11.83
C SER A 34 -15.02 14.63 10.63
N VAL A 35 -15.45 15.19 9.49
CA VAL A 35 -14.59 15.37 8.31
C VAL A 35 -13.49 16.39 8.59
N LYS A 36 -13.83 17.54 9.19
CA LYS A 36 -12.83 18.54 9.61
C LYS A 36 -11.81 17.96 10.60
N TYR A 37 -12.29 17.14 11.52
CA TYR A 37 -11.43 16.45 12.47
C TYR A 37 -10.49 15.46 11.78
N PHE A 38 -11.02 14.65 10.84
CA PHE A 38 -10.25 13.72 10.02
C PHE A 38 -9.15 14.45 9.22
N GLU A 39 -9.51 15.50 8.48
CA GLU A 39 -8.56 16.29 7.70
C GLU A 39 -7.45 16.88 8.58
N LYS A 40 -7.83 17.46 9.73
CA LYS A 40 -6.86 18.00 10.69
C LYS A 40 -5.87 16.94 11.16
N LYS A 41 -6.35 15.76 11.57
CA LYS A 41 -5.49 14.67 12.07
C LYS A 41 -4.56 14.12 11.01
N VAL A 42 -5.02 13.99 9.77
CA VAL A 42 -4.18 13.57 8.65
C VAL A 42 -3.04 14.56 8.42
N ILE A 43 -3.34 15.86 8.38
CA ILE A 43 -2.33 16.89 8.14
C ILE A 43 -1.34 16.99 9.30
N GLU A 44 -1.81 17.02 10.54
CA GLU A 44 -0.95 17.07 11.73
C GLU A 44 0.05 15.90 11.70
N SER A 45 -0.45 14.67 11.57
CA SER A 45 0.40 13.48 11.58
C SER A 45 1.35 13.38 10.38
N PHE A 46 0.95 13.88 9.20
CA PHE A 46 1.84 13.94 8.06
C PHE A 46 2.98 14.95 8.26
N LEU A 47 2.67 16.12 8.79
CA LEU A 47 3.67 17.15 9.11
C LEU A 47 4.64 16.68 10.19
N ASP A 48 4.15 16.01 11.24
CA ASP A 48 5.00 15.45 12.30
C ASP A 48 6.07 14.50 11.72
N LYS A 49 5.72 13.67 10.73
CA LYS A 49 6.68 12.79 10.05
C LYS A 49 7.72 13.57 9.26
N VAL A 50 7.30 14.59 8.51
CA VAL A 50 8.22 15.44 7.74
C VAL A 50 9.14 16.21 8.67
N GLU A 51 8.63 16.77 9.78
CA GLU A 51 9.40 17.49 10.80
C GLU A 51 10.36 16.57 11.54
N ALA A 52 10.02 15.29 11.73
CA ALA A 52 10.91 14.27 12.26
C ALA A 52 12.06 13.89 11.28
N GLY A 53 12.06 14.41 10.05
CA GLY A 53 13.11 14.22 9.08
C GLY A 53 12.94 13.02 8.15
N ILE A 54 11.73 12.45 8.05
CA ILE A 54 11.43 11.39 7.07
C ILE A 54 11.33 12.03 5.68
N ASP A 55 12.14 11.56 4.73
CA ASP A 55 12.21 12.12 3.38
C ASP A 55 10.97 11.80 2.54
N VAL A 56 10.50 10.56 2.61
CA VAL A 56 9.30 10.06 1.89
C VAL A 56 8.33 9.43 2.90
N PRO A 57 7.64 10.26 3.72
CA PRO A 57 6.71 9.75 4.72
C PRO A 57 5.51 9.06 4.07
N ASN A 58 5.07 7.96 4.71
CA ASN A 58 3.79 7.36 4.34
C ASN A 58 2.63 8.26 4.78
N TYR A 59 1.53 8.25 4.01
CA TYR A 59 0.31 8.88 4.50
C TYR A 59 -0.09 8.24 5.85
N PRO A 60 -0.69 8.99 6.79
CA PRO A 60 -1.03 8.45 8.11
C PRO A 60 -2.06 7.31 8.00
N GLN A 61 -1.68 6.10 8.38
CA GLN A 61 -2.54 4.91 8.35
C GLN A 61 -3.09 4.63 9.75
N PHE A 62 -4.25 5.20 10.04
CA PHE A 62 -4.99 4.97 11.29
C PHE A 62 -6.16 4.00 11.13
N ARG A 63 -6.48 3.61 9.90
CA ARG A 63 -7.56 2.68 9.59
C ARG A 63 -7.02 1.27 9.37
N ASP A 64 -7.86 0.28 9.54
CA ASP A 64 -7.54 -1.09 9.15
C ASP A 64 -7.19 -1.11 7.66
N MET A 65 -5.96 -1.55 7.36
CA MET A 65 -5.41 -1.48 6.02
C MET A 65 -6.05 -2.48 5.05
N SER A 66 -6.66 -3.54 5.53
CA SER A 66 -7.37 -4.51 4.67
C SER A 66 -8.80 -4.08 4.43
N GLU A 67 -9.53 -3.73 5.49
CA GLU A 67 -10.93 -3.30 5.38
C GLU A 67 -11.08 -2.02 4.54
N MET A 68 -10.12 -1.07 4.63
CA MET A 68 -10.20 0.15 3.83
C MET A 68 -10.14 -0.13 2.32
N PHE A 69 -9.33 -1.08 1.87
CA PHE A 69 -9.21 -1.41 0.44
C PHE A 69 -10.37 -2.30 -0.02
N LEU A 70 -10.81 -3.28 0.77
CA LEU A 70 -12.00 -4.07 0.46
C LEU A 70 -13.26 -3.20 0.35
N ALA A 71 -13.39 -2.14 1.16
CA ALA A 71 -14.48 -1.17 1.06
C ALA A 71 -14.44 -0.29 -0.20
N MET A 72 -13.29 -0.21 -0.90
CA MET A 72 -13.15 0.46 -2.19
C MET A 72 -13.56 -0.43 -3.36
N MET A 73 -13.86 -1.71 -3.12
CA MET A 73 -14.21 -2.67 -4.15
C MET A 73 -15.72 -2.85 -4.26
N GLU A 74 -16.23 -2.84 -5.48
CA GLU A 74 -17.55 -3.33 -5.84
C GLU A 74 -17.46 -4.82 -6.19
N GLY A 75 -18.50 -5.60 -5.89
CA GLY A 75 -18.52 -7.05 -6.12
C GLY A 75 -17.95 -7.88 -4.98
N VAL A 76 -17.41 -7.24 -3.94
CA VAL A 76 -16.94 -7.88 -2.72
C VAL A 76 -17.93 -7.62 -1.60
N GLU A 77 -18.37 -8.67 -0.92
CA GLU A 77 -19.34 -8.58 0.16
C GLU A 77 -18.80 -9.21 1.45
N ARG A 78 -19.03 -8.52 2.57
CA ARG A 78 -18.70 -9.03 3.89
C ARG A 78 -19.82 -9.99 4.35
N VAL A 79 -19.41 -11.18 4.77
CA VAL A 79 -20.31 -12.20 5.32
C VAL A 79 -19.80 -12.69 6.69
N LYS A 80 -20.54 -13.57 7.33
CA LYS A 80 -20.07 -14.18 8.59
C LYS A 80 -18.81 -15.02 8.32
N GLY A 81 -17.69 -14.61 8.90
CA GLY A 81 -16.42 -15.33 8.81
C GLY A 81 -15.46 -14.83 7.75
N GLY A 82 -15.79 -13.78 6.96
CA GLY A 82 -14.88 -13.20 5.98
C GLY A 82 -15.56 -12.45 4.86
N TYR A 83 -15.05 -12.60 3.66
CA TYR A 83 -15.54 -11.96 2.45
C TYR A 83 -15.85 -12.99 1.36
N ILE A 84 -16.70 -12.63 0.42
CA ILE A 84 -16.99 -13.41 -0.80
C ILE A 84 -16.96 -12.49 -2.02
N GLU A 85 -16.64 -13.07 -3.17
CA GLU A 85 -16.83 -12.42 -4.46
C GLU A 85 -18.28 -12.67 -4.93
N ALA A 86 -19.16 -11.70 -4.71
CA ALA A 86 -20.53 -11.75 -5.25
C ALA A 86 -20.54 -11.46 -6.77
N LYS A 87 -19.53 -10.73 -7.24
CA LYS A 87 -19.22 -10.45 -8.66
C LYS A 87 -17.70 -10.29 -8.78
N ILE A 88 -17.20 -10.23 -10.00
CA ILE A 88 -15.79 -9.88 -10.28
C ILE A 88 -15.49 -8.53 -9.61
N PRO A 89 -14.48 -8.45 -8.74
CA PRO A 89 -14.11 -7.22 -8.06
C PRO A 89 -13.75 -6.10 -9.04
N SER A 90 -14.22 -4.91 -8.76
CA SER A 90 -13.86 -3.70 -9.49
C SER A 90 -13.83 -2.50 -8.55
N VAL A 91 -13.17 -1.41 -8.96
CA VAL A 91 -13.08 -0.22 -8.12
C VAL A 91 -14.42 0.52 -8.12
N ARG A 92 -14.93 0.85 -6.93
CA ARG A 92 -16.13 1.65 -6.76
C ARG A 92 -15.93 3.08 -7.29
N ALA A 93 -16.87 3.57 -8.08
CA ALA A 93 -16.79 4.93 -8.64
C ALA A 93 -16.84 6.03 -7.56
N ASP A 94 -17.58 5.79 -6.46
CA ASP A 94 -17.75 6.73 -5.35
C ASP A 94 -16.61 6.69 -4.30
N ARG A 95 -15.71 5.69 -4.36
CA ARG A 95 -14.64 5.44 -3.38
C ARG A 95 -13.35 4.96 -4.05
N ASN A 96 -12.91 5.64 -5.10
CA ASN A 96 -11.75 5.24 -5.89
C ASN A 96 -10.43 5.91 -5.46
N HIS A 97 -10.47 6.74 -4.43
CA HIS A 97 -9.29 7.41 -3.88
C HIS A 97 -9.17 7.15 -2.38
N ILE A 98 -7.93 7.11 -1.90
CA ILE A 98 -7.62 7.07 -0.46
C ILE A 98 -7.88 8.46 0.12
N PRO A 99 -8.84 8.61 1.06
CA PRO A 99 -9.20 9.92 1.61
C PRO A 99 -8.02 10.69 2.21
N GLU A 100 -7.12 10.02 2.92
CA GLU A 100 -5.92 10.61 3.51
C GLU A 100 -5.02 11.24 2.45
N LEU A 101 -4.82 10.58 1.31
CA LEU A 101 -4.04 11.13 0.20
C LEU A 101 -4.72 12.33 -0.44
N MET A 102 -6.04 12.30 -0.54
CA MET A 102 -6.80 13.45 -1.06
C MET A 102 -6.66 14.66 -0.16
N VAL A 103 -6.64 14.48 1.17
CA VAL A 103 -6.37 15.54 2.14
C VAL A 103 -4.97 16.12 1.93
N ILE A 104 -3.95 15.27 1.87
CA ILE A 104 -2.55 15.69 1.65
C ILE A 104 -2.42 16.44 0.31
N LYS A 105 -2.98 15.89 -0.76
CA LYS A 105 -2.96 16.50 -2.09
C LYS A 105 -3.64 17.88 -2.13
N ARG A 106 -4.81 18.02 -1.49
CA ARG A 106 -5.53 19.30 -1.43
C ARG A 106 -4.75 20.37 -0.65
N ASN A 107 -3.96 19.95 0.35
CA ASN A 107 -3.17 20.84 1.20
C ASN A 107 -1.69 20.95 0.79
N SER A 108 -1.32 20.48 -0.41
CA SER A 108 0.08 20.37 -0.82
C SER A 108 0.84 21.70 -0.80
N GLN A 109 0.20 22.81 -1.17
CA GLN A 109 0.81 24.14 -1.09
C GLN A 109 1.13 24.53 0.37
N MET A 110 0.19 24.36 1.28
CA MET A 110 0.37 24.68 2.71
C MET A 110 1.48 23.79 3.32
N ILE A 111 1.52 22.50 2.97
CA ILE A 111 2.57 21.59 3.43
C ILE A 111 3.93 22.09 2.93
N ARG A 112 4.05 22.42 1.65
CA ARG A 112 5.30 22.98 1.07
C ARG A 112 5.72 24.27 1.75
N GLU A 113 4.79 25.19 2.01
CA GLU A 113 5.08 26.45 2.70
C GLU A 113 5.63 26.22 4.10
N LYS A 114 5.09 25.24 4.84
CA LYS A 114 5.57 24.87 6.17
C LYS A 114 6.92 24.14 6.16
N THR A 115 7.14 23.27 5.20
CA THR A 115 8.37 22.45 5.13
C THR A 115 9.49 23.10 4.33
N GLY A 116 9.21 24.19 3.61
CA GLY A 116 10.18 24.93 2.80
C GLY A 116 10.59 24.25 1.48
N LYS A 117 10.07 23.07 1.17
CA LYS A 117 10.37 22.31 -0.07
C LYS A 117 9.17 21.49 -0.53
N PRO A 118 9.08 21.13 -1.82
CA PRO A 118 8.13 20.13 -2.28
C PRO A 118 8.35 18.81 -1.54
N PHE A 119 7.26 18.11 -1.23
CA PHE A 119 7.34 16.81 -0.54
C PHE A 119 7.07 15.65 -1.49
N GLN A 120 7.56 14.48 -1.09
CA GLN A 120 7.12 13.20 -1.61
C GLN A 120 6.33 12.46 -0.56
N VAL A 121 5.34 11.68 -0.99
CA VAL A 121 4.56 10.81 -0.10
C VAL A 121 4.70 9.36 -0.56
N LYS A 122 4.90 8.46 0.40
CA LYS A 122 4.76 7.03 0.21
C LYS A 122 3.28 6.67 0.28
N VAL A 123 2.82 5.83 -0.63
CA VAL A 123 1.46 5.30 -0.67
C VAL A 123 1.52 3.80 -0.46
N CYS A 124 1.06 3.34 0.70
CA CYS A 124 0.91 1.92 1.00
C CYS A 124 -0.47 1.43 0.58
N VAL A 125 -0.52 0.29 -0.08
CA VAL A 125 -1.75 -0.45 -0.40
C VAL A 125 -1.57 -1.91 -0.01
N THR A 126 -2.63 -2.53 0.49
CA THR A 126 -2.60 -3.97 0.79
C THR A 126 -2.66 -4.76 -0.50
N GLY A 127 -1.77 -5.73 -0.61
CA GLY A 127 -1.60 -6.52 -1.82
C GLY A 127 -2.65 -7.62 -2.00
N PRO A 128 -2.72 -8.19 -3.22
CA PRO A 128 -3.75 -9.17 -3.58
C PRO A 128 -3.67 -10.47 -2.78
N TYR A 129 -2.48 -10.92 -2.39
CA TYR A 129 -2.34 -12.12 -1.58
C TYR A 129 -2.93 -11.92 -0.18
N THR A 130 -2.54 -10.85 0.50
CA THR A 130 -3.05 -10.51 1.84
C THR A 130 -4.55 -10.31 1.81
N LEU A 131 -5.09 -9.55 0.85
CA LEU A 131 -6.52 -9.37 0.72
C LEU A 131 -7.26 -10.68 0.47
N SER A 132 -6.70 -11.58 -0.35
CA SER A 132 -7.30 -12.88 -0.63
C SER A 132 -7.48 -13.75 0.62
N SER A 133 -6.62 -13.59 1.62
CA SER A 133 -6.67 -14.37 2.87
C SER A 133 -7.94 -14.11 3.69
N PHE A 134 -8.65 -13.01 3.43
CA PHE A 134 -9.94 -12.70 4.06
C PHE A 134 -11.14 -13.35 3.37
N PHE A 135 -10.95 -13.97 2.20
CA PHE A 135 -12.04 -14.61 1.46
C PHE A 135 -12.26 -16.05 1.92
N ILE A 136 -13.53 -16.42 2.10
CA ILE A 136 -13.94 -17.77 2.54
C ILE A 136 -13.66 -18.79 1.45
N GLN A 137 -13.84 -18.40 0.19
CA GLN A 137 -13.55 -19.24 -0.97
C GLN A 137 -12.50 -18.56 -1.83
N ARG A 138 -11.50 -19.31 -2.20
CA ARG A 138 -10.38 -18.85 -3.04
C ARG A 138 -10.12 -19.87 -4.13
N ASP A 139 -9.87 -19.39 -5.33
CA ASP A 139 -9.39 -20.16 -6.48
C ASP A 139 -8.07 -19.57 -6.99
N ASN A 140 -7.46 -20.19 -8.00
CA ASN A 140 -6.20 -19.74 -8.58
C ASN A 140 -6.27 -18.34 -9.21
N GLU A 141 -7.46 -17.90 -9.64
CA GLU A 141 -7.64 -16.62 -10.32
C GLU A 141 -7.91 -15.45 -9.38
N ILE A 142 -8.12 -15.70 -8.06
CA ILE A 142 -8.44 -14.65 -7.09
C ILE A 142 -7.34 -13.58 -7.04
N PHE A 143 -6.07 -13.98 -7.19
CA PHE A 143 -4.94 -13.03 -7.17
C PHE A 143 -4.96 -12.10 -8.38
N ASP A 144 -5.30 -12.61 -9.56
CA ASP A 144 -5.42 -11.80 -10.78
C ASP A 144 -6.59 -10.81 -10.65
N ARG A 145 -7.76 -11.27 -10.20
CA ARG A 145 -8.95 -10.42 -10.02
C ARG A 145 -8.71 -9.30 -9.00
N LEU A 146 -8.17 -9.63 -7.84
CA LEU A 146 -7.80 -8.63 -6.81
C LEU A 146 -6.66 -7.73 -7.30
N GLY A 147 -5.64 -8.29 -7.93
CA GLY A 147 -4.50 -7.55 -8.47
C GLY A 147 -4.92 -6.51 -9.51
N ASN A 148 -5.83 -6.84 -10.41
CA ASN A 148 -6.40 -5.91 -11.37
C ASN A 148 -7.13 -4.74 -10.69
N THR A 149 -7.89 -5.04 -9.63
CA THR A 149 -8.61 -4.00 -8.87
C THR A 149 -7.64 -3.11 -8.09
N ILE A 150 -6.66 -3.70 -7.41
CA ILE A 150 -5.61 -2.94 -6.69
C ILE A 150 -4.79 -2.10 -7.66
N SER A 151 -4.46 -2.61 -8.83
CA SER A 151 -3.74 -1.86 -9.88
C SER A 151 -4.50 -0.57 -10.26
N GLN A 152 -5.83 -0.63 -10.37
CA GLN A 152 -6.66 0.56 -10.63
C GLN A 152 -6.70 1.50 -9.43
N ILE A 153 -6.81 0.99 -8.20
CA ILE A 153 -6.73 1.81 -6.98
C ILE A 153 -5.40 2.55 -6.93
N VAL A 154 -4.29 1.86 -7.17
CA VAL A 154 -2.95 2.45 -7.22
C VAL A 154 -2.89 3.55 -8.27
N GLU A 155 -3.37 3.28 -9.49
CA GLU A 155 -3.36 4.26 -10.58
C GLU A 155 -4.12 5.55 -10.24
N ASN A 156 -5.28 5.42 -9.58
CA ASN A 156 -6.09 6.56 -9.16
C ASN A 156 -5.42 7.40 -8.06
N ASN A 157 -4.51 6.80 -7.28
CA ASN A 157 -3.86 7.43 -6.14
C ASN A 157 -2.45 7.96 -6.42
N ILE A 158 -1.90 7.72 -7.60
CA ILE A 158 -0.66 8.37 -8.04
C ILE A 158 -0.98 9.81 -8.47
N PHE A 159 -0.26 10.76 -7.91
CA PHE A 159 -0.35 12.16 -8.30
C PHE A 159 1.02 12.81 -8.42
N SER A 160 1.11 13.83 -9.24
CA SER A 160 2.30 14.68 -9.39
C SER A 160 1.89 16.13 -9.45
N GLY A 161 2.58 16.98 -8.72
CA GLY A 161 2.33 18.41 -8.64
C GLY A 161 3.60 19.18 -8.26
N LYS A 162 3.58 20.51 -8.46
CA LYS A 162 4.72 21.39 -8.13
C LYS A 162 5.04 21.46 -6.63
N ASP A 163 4.07 21.16 -5.77
CA ASP A 163 4.18 21.30 -4.32
C ASP A 163 4.34 19.96 -3.61
N GLY A 164 3.95 18.86 -4.27
CA GLY A 164 4.10 17.49 -3.75
C GLY A 164 3.69 16.44 -4.77
N SER A 165 4.16 15.22 -4.56
CA SER A 165 3.92 14.07 -5.44
C SER A 165 3.92 12.75 -4.69
N ALA A 166 3.30 11.71 -5.27
CA ALA A 166 3.55 10.34 -4.86
C ALA A 166 4.94 9.92 -5.38
N GLY A 167 5.87 9.68 -4.47
CA GLY A 167 7.26 9.30 -4.81
C GLY A 167 7.51 7.79 -4.76
N LEU A 168 6.73 7.09 -3.93
CA LEU A 168 6.89 5.66 -3.67
C LEU A 168 5.53 5.01 -3.48
N ILE A 169 5.28 3.91 -4.19
CA ILE A 169 4.12 3.04 -3.95
C ILE A 169 4.62 1.75 -3.32
N ALA A 170 4.08 1.42 -2.16
CA ALA A 170 4.33 0.17 -1.47
C ALA A 170 3.11 -0.75 -1.55
N VAL A 171 3.33 -1.99 -1.95
CA VAL A 171 2.36 -3.08 -1.82
C VAL A 171 2.73 -3.88 -0.58
N ASP A 172 1.83 -3.94 0.38
CA ASP A 172 2.05 -4.61 1.66
C ASP A 172 1.42 -6.02 1.64
N GLU A 173 2.26 -7.04 1.79
CA GLU A 173 1.86 -8.44 1.79
C GLU A 173 2.33 -9.15 3.08
N PRO A 174 1.86 -8.70 4.26
CA PRO A 174 2.35 -9.19 5.55
C PRO A 174 2.11 -10.67 5.79
N VAL A 175 1.12 -11.29 5.15
CA VAL A 175 0.83 -12.71 5.34
C VAL A 175 1.47 -13.63 4.29
N PHE A 176 2.11 -13.06 3.25
CA PHE A 176 2.83 -13.86 2.25
C PHE A 176 4.00 -14.61 2.88
N GLY A 177 4.08 -15.90 2.62
CA GLY A 177 5.10 -16.78 3.21
C GLY A 177 4.88 -17.13 4.70
N MET A 178 3.79 -16.64 5.32
CA MET A 178 3.43 -16.93 6.72
C MET A 178 2.41 -18.06 6.85
N LEU A 179 1.67 -18.33 5.78
CA LEU A 179 0.64 -19.36 5.72
C LEU A 179 1.08 -20.51 4.82
N ASP A 180 0.73 -21.74 5.20
CA ASP A 180 0.78 -22.89 4.31
C ASP A 180 -0.43 -22.81 3.36
N ASP A 181 -0.20 -22.37 2.14
CA ASP A 181 -1.25 -22.06 1.17
C ASP A 181 -1.00 -22.78 -0.16
N PRO A 182 -1.74 -23.87 -0.43
CA PRO A 182 -1.58 -24.66 -1.65
C PRO A 182 -1.78 -23.86 -2.95
N LEU A 183 -2.48 -22.71 -2.90
CA LEU A 183 -2.65 -21.85 -4.09
C LEU A 183 -1.34 -21.24 -4.58
N ILE A 184 -0.34 -21.10 -3.70
CA ILE A 184 0.96 -20.52 -4.06
C ILE A 184 2.12 -21.54 -4.01
N ASP A 185 1.82 -22.82 -3.95
CA ASP A 185 2.85 -23.88 -4.05
C ASP A 185 3.66 -23.72 -5.33
N TYR A 186 4.92 -24.12 -5.26
CA TYR A 186 5.81 -24.04 -6.42
C TYR A 186 5.23 -24.78 -7.63
N GLY A 187 5.09 -24.06 -8.75
CA GLY A 187 4.51 -24.59 -9.99
C GLY A 187 2.99 -24.55 -10.05
N SER A 188 2.29 -24.03 -9.02
CA SER A 188 0.84 -23.82 -9.09
C SER A 188 0.46 -22.69 -10.01
N GLU A 189 -0.74 -22.73 -10.57
CA GLU A 189 -1.32 -21.67 -11.39
C GLU A 189 -1.57 -20.40 -10.55
N GLY A 190 -2.01 -20.54 -9.30
CA GLY A 190 -2.24 -19.41 -8.40
C GLY A 190 -0.95 -18.64 -8.11
N ARG A 191 0.19 -19.34 -7.93
CA ARG A 191 1.51 -18.69 -7.77
C ARG A 191 1.87 -17.83 -8.99
N GLU A 192 1.66 -18.33 -10.18
CA GLU A 192 1.93 -17.57 -11.42
C GLU A 192 0.96 -16.39 -11.56
N ASN A 193 -0.31 -16.55 -11.17
CA ASN A 193 -1.28 -15.47 -11.17
C ASN A 193 -0.95 -14.39 -10.14
N LEU A 194 -0.47 -14.76 -8.96
CA LEU A 194 0.04 -13.79 -7.97
C LEU A 194 1.24 -13.00 -8.51
N ARG A 195 2.21 -13.68 -9.12
CA ARG A 195 3.36 -13.04 -9.76
C ARG A 195 2.92 -12.02 -10.82
N LYS A 196 1.97 -12.41 -11.69
CA LYS A 196 1.40 -11.52 -12.72
C LYS A 196 0.65 -10.35 -12.12
N ALA A 197 -0.10 -10.57 -11.03
CA ALA A 197 -0.81 -9.51 -10.31
C ALA A 197 0.17 -8.46 -9.77
N TRP A 198 1.24 -8.87 -9.11
CA TRP A 198 2.29 -7.95 -8.66
C TRP A 198 2.96 -7.22 -9.83
N GLU A 199 3.31 -7.95 -10.90
CA GLU A 199 3.90 -7.34 -12.10
C GLU A 199 2.98 -6.27 -12.70
N ALA A 200 1.68 -6.53 -12.82
CA ALA A 200 0.72 -5.58 -13.37
C ALA A 200 0.59 -4.32 -12.49
N ILE A 201 0.55 -4.47 -11.17
CA ILE A 201 0.51 -3.35 -10.23
C ILE A 201 1.78 -2.50 -10.37
N PHE A 202 2.96 -3.12 -10.27
CA PHE A 202 4.23 -2.39 -10.30
C PHE A 202 4.55 -1.79 -11.66
N HIS A 203 4.13 -2.43 -12.75
CA HIS A 203 4.25 -1.85 -14.08
C HIS A 203 3.45 -0.54 -14.22
N LYS A 204 2.25 -0.46 -13.64
CA LYS A 204 1.47 0.78 -13.57
C LYS A 204 2.21 1.89 -12.82
N VAL A 205 2.89 1.54 -11.73
CA VAL A 205 3.66 2.48 -10.90
C VAL A 205 4.87 3.00 -11.68
N THR A 206 5.71 2.10 -12.17
CA THR A 206 6.97 2.45 -12.85
C THR A 206 6.74 3.16 -14.18
N SER A 207 5.66 2.87 -14.90
CA SER A 207 5.27 3.60 -16.12
C SER A 207 4.97 5.08 -15.88
N LYS A 208 4.72 5.48 -14.62
CA LYS A 208 4.53 6.89 -14.21
C LYS A 208 5.77 7.51 -13.55
N ASN A 209 6.94 6.86 -13.67
CA ASN A 209 8.20 7.26 -13.03
C ASN A 209 8.10 7.37 -11.51
N VAL A 210 7.32 6.50 -10.88
CA VAL A 210 7.21 6.35 -9.42
C VAL A 210 7.90 5.05 -9.03
N GLN A 211 8.58 5.02 -7.88
CA GLN A 211 9.23 3.82 -7.39
C GLN A 211 8.21 2.81 -6.85
N ALA A 212 8.46 1.54 -7.11
CA ALA A 212 7.64 0.40 -6.70
C ALA A 212 8.34 -0.40 -5.60
N LEU A 213 7.67 -0.59 -4.47
CA LEU A 213 8.18 -1.32 -3.31
C LEU A 213 7.21 -2.44 -2.94
N LEU A 214 7.75 -3.63 -2.65
CA LEU A 214 7.02 -4.73 -2.04
C LEU A 214 7.50 -4.91 -0.60
N HIS A 215 6.58 -4.79 0.35
CA HIS A 215 6.83 -5.03 1.75
C HIS A 215 6.32 -6.41 2.17
N LEU A 216 7.21 -7.22 2.73
CA LEU A 216 6.97 -8.58 3.16
C LEU A 216 7.36 -8.74 4.64
N HIS A 217 6.73 -9.69 5.33
CA HIS A 217 7.15 -10.09 6.68
C HIS A 217 7.97 -11.39 6.68
N ASN A 218 8.01 -12.09 5.54
CA ASN A 218 8.80 -13.30 5.36
C ASN A 218 9.25 -13.38 3.90
N THR A 219 10.54 -13.42 3.67
CA THR A 219 11.18 -13.50 2.34
C THR A 219 11.79 -14.87 2.06
N ALA A 220 11.40 -15.92 2.79
CA ALA A 220 11.87 -17.27 2.53
C ALA A 220 11.39 -17.80 1.17
N ASP A 221 10.18 -17.40 0.75
CA ASP A 221 9.70 -17.60 -0.62
C ASP A 221 10.24 -16.47 -1.53
N GLU A 222 10.81 -16.86 -2.65
CA GLU A 222 11.59 -15.99 -3.53
C GLU A 222 10.81 -15.49 -4.77
N LEU A 223 9.49 -15.63 -4.81
CA LEU A 223 8.65 -15.23 -5.94
C LEU A 223 8.85 -13.76 -6.36
N PHE A 224 9.13 -12.89 -5.41
CA PHE A 224 9.33 -11.46 -5.65
C PHE A 224 10.53 -11.14 -6.55
N TRP A 225 11.54 -12.02 -6.63
CA TRP A 225 12.67 -11.82 -7.55
C TRP A 225 12.24 -11.90 -9.02
N GLU A 226 11.17 -12.64 -9.32
CA GLU A 226 10.66 -12.83 -10.67
C GLU A 226 9.81 -11.66 -11.17
N VAL A 227 9.48 -10.68 -10.31
CA VAL A 227 8.67 -9.51 -10.64
C VAL A 227 9.57 -8.42 -11.22
N LYS A 228 9.52 -8.21 -12.54
CA LYS A 228 10.45 -7.33 -13.26
C LYS A 228 10.27 -5.85 -12.95
N SER A 229 9.02 -5.40 -12.80
CA SER A 229 8.70 -3.99 -12.55
C SER A 229 8.84 -3.58 -11.08
N LEU A 230 9.21 -4.50 -10.19
CA LEU A 230 9.52 -4.21 -8.79
C LEU A 230 10.91 -3.58 -8.68
N ASN A 231 11.01 -2.43 -7.98
CA ASN A 231 12.29 -1.74 -7.76
C ASN A 231 12.90 -2.06 -6.39
N ILE A 232 12.07 -2.08 -5.34
CA ILE A 232 12.54 -2.11 -3.95
C ILE A 232 11.88 -3.26 -3.19
N ILE A 233 12.68 -4.04 -2.50
CA ILE A 233 12.23 -5.08 -1.56
C ILE A 233 12.40 -4.54 -0.15
N ASP A 234 11.37 -4.71 0.68
CA ASP A 234 11.35 -4.30 2.08
C ASP A 234 10.88 -5.45 2.97
N SER A 235 11.54 -5.66 4.09
CA SER A 235 11.15 -6.64 5.09
C SER A 235 11.71 -6.27 6.48
N HIS A 236 11.45 -7.10 7.48
CA HIS A 236 11.96 -6.93 8.83
C HIS A 236 13.46 -7.28 8.96
N THR A 237 14.16 -6.67 9.92
CA THR A 237 15.61 -6.77 10.09
C THR A 237 16.17 -8.19 10.19
N ASP A 238 15.41 -9.12 10.73
CA ASP A 238 15.83 -10.52 10.92
C ASP A 238 15.41 -11.44 9.77
N ASP A 239 14.79 -10.89 8.74
CA ASP A 239 14.27 -11.67 7.62
C ASP A 239 15.39 -12.26 6.75
N PRO A 240 15.20 -13.44 6.15
CA PRO A 240 16.18 -14.14 5.31
C PRO A 240 16.82 -13.26 4.24
N VAL A 241 16.10 -12.34 3.60
CA VAL A 241 16.63 -11.47 2.55
C VAL A 241 17.85 -10.64 2.99
N TYR A 242 17.95 -10.28 4.28
CA TYR A 242 19.11 -9.53 4.81
C TYR A 242 20.31 -10.42 5.16
N GLN A 243 20.11 -11.72 5.27
CA GLN A 243 21.12 -12.67 5.77
C GLN A 243 21.66 -13.59 4.69
N MET A 244 20.92 -13.82 3.59
CA MET A 244 21.32 -14.74 2.54
C MET A 244 22.45 -14.18 1.68
N LYS A 245 23.53 -14.97 1.48
CA LYS A 245 24.65 -14.59 0.62
C LYS A 245 24.24 -14.26 -0.82
N LYS A 246 23.24 -14.98 -1.34
CA LYS A 246 22.71 -14.81 -2.71
C LYS A 246 21.94 -13.51 -2.91
N THR A 247 21.49 -12.84 -1.82
CA THR A 247 20.71 -11.60 -1.94
C THR A 247 21.44 -10.54 -2.75
N LYS A 248 22.73 -10.34 -2.52
CA LYS A 248 23.52 -9.38 -3.29
C LYS A 248 23.54 -9.72 -4.79
N GLU A 249 23.75 -10.98 -5.11
CA GLU A 249 23.78 -11.47 -6.51
C GLU A 249 22.41 -11.29 -7.17
N GLN A 250 21.33 -11.56 -6.44
CA GLN A 250 19.97 -11.36 -6.93
C GLN A 250 19.63 -9.88 -7.15
N LEU A 251 20.00 -9.01 -6.23
CA LEU A 251 19.80 -7.55 -6.38
C LEU A 251 20.50 -7.02 -7.64
N GLU A 252 21.77 -7.42 -7.84
CA GLU A 252 22.55 -7.03 -9.01
C GLU A 252 21.97 -7.63 -10.33
N ALA A 253 21.56 -8.90 -10.30
CA ALA A 253 21.01 -9.59 -11.47
C ALA A 253 19.64 -9.06 -11.90
N THR A 254 18.85 -8.55 -10.97
CA THR A 254 17.46 -8.10 -11.21
C THR A 254 17.30 -6.58 -11.18
N ASP A 255 18.38 -5.82 -11.00
CA ASP A 255 18.39 -4.35 -10.87
C ASP A 255 17.41 -3.84 -9.80
N LYS A 256 17.43 -4.50 -8.63
CA LYS A 256 16.56 -4.16 -7.50
C LYS A 256 17.38 -3.60 -6.35
N PHE A 257 16.68 -2.89 -5.48
CA PHE A 257 17.21 -2.33 -4.25
C PHE A 257 16.60 -3.01 -3.03
N LEU A 258 17.35 -3.04 -1.96
CA LEU A 258 16.87 -3.49 -0.66
C LEU A 258 16.68 -2.27 0.25
N LYS A 259 15.49 -2.07 0.76
CA LYS A 259 15.27 -1.09 1.81
C LYS A 259 15.83 -1.65 3.11
N ALA A 260 16.80 -0.96 3.69
CA ALA A 260 17.37 -1.34 4.97
C ALA A 260 16.41 -0.94 6.11
N SER A 261 15.82 -1.91 6.78
CA SER A 261 15.09 -1.69 8.03
C SER A 261 16.10 -1.40 9.14
N ILE A 262 15.97 -0.25 9.79
CA ILE A 262 16.90 0.20 10.85
C ILE A 262 16.28 0.16 12.25
N CYS A 263 14.98 -0.04 12.33
CA CYS A 263 14.24 -0.23 13.57
C CYS A 263 12.98 -1.09 13.29
N THR A 264 12.54 -1.81 14.29
CA THR A 264 11.31 -2.61 14.31
C THR A 264 10.20 -1.87 15.07
#